data_53523396cb44f4bf1b421a1efc190fe9
#
_entry.id   53523396cb44f4bf1b421a1efc190fe9
#
_cell.length_a   1.000
_cell.length_b   1.000
_cell.length_c   1.000
_cell.angle_alpha   90.00
_cell.angle_beta   90.00
_cell.angle_gamma   90.00
#
_symmetry.space_group_name_H-M   'P 1'
#
loop_
_entity.id
_entity.type
_entity.pdbx_description
1 polymer ?
#
loop_
_entity_poly.entity_id
_entity_poly.type
_entity_poly.pdbx_seq_one_letter_code
_entity_poly.pdbx_strand_id
1 'polypeptide(L)'
;FSVLAGLAALPGPRCDAVIAMSPPLTMGLTGWAAHLVRRGPLVFNIQDVFPDAAVATGAITSRPIISVASWLERVSYHRADAVTVLSDDLRDNVVAKMRPSRRGRVHVIPNFVDTDAIRPAERMTPLRAELGIGDELVVLYAGNVGFSQSLEMVVDAAREFPEATFLINGDGSARQSLEARASGMSNVRFSGYQPVGRVPEVLATGDIHLVPLKAGLGRVSVPSKTYSILAAGRPVLAAIDAGTEVPRMLAASGGGVSVPPDNPVDFARALGDLLADPARRASMGAAGRRWVESAASPAAVAEAYERLVESLARRRPEDRHRRSGAASR
;
A
#
# COMPACT_ATOMS: atom_id res chain seq x y z
N PHE A 1 -20.36 4.85 8.97
CA PHE A 1 -20.07 3.61 8.23
C PHE A 1 -20.07 2.38 9.15
N SER A 2 -19.20 2.29 10.19
CA SER A 2 -19.00 1.09 11.01
C SER A 2 -20.27 0.60 11.73
N VAL A 3 -21.15 1.50 12.18
CA VAL A 3 -22.43 1.14 12.81
C VAL A 3 -23.35 0.45 11.79
N LEU A 4 -23.51 1.03 10.61
CA LEU A 4 -24.35 0.44 9.55
C LEU A 4 -23.79 -0.89 9.04
N ALA A 5 -22.46 -0.96 8.87
CA ALA A 5 -21.79 -2.20 8.51
C ALA A 5 -22.01 -3.30 9.60
N GLY A 6 -21.96 -2.91 10.88
CA GLY A 6 -22.25 -3.79 12.00
C GLY A 6 -23.68 -4.33 11.96
N LEU A 7 -24.65 -3.45 11.82
CA LEU A 7 -26.08 -3.84 11.73
C LEU A 7 -26.33 -4.77 10.54
N ALA A 8 -25.69 -4.51 9.40
CA ALA A 8 -25.81 -5.37 8.21
C ALA A 8 -25.11 -6.72 8.37
N ALA A 9 -24.05 -6.80 9.16
CA ALA A 9 -23.28 -8.02 9.37
C ALA A 9 -23.87 -8.99 10.41
N LEU A 10 -24.77 -8.52 11.29
CA LEU A 10 -25.35 -9.35 12.36
C LEU A 10 -26.33 -10.39 11.85
N PRO A 11 -27.32 -10.10 10.97
CA PRO A 11 -28.27 -11.09 10.49
C PRO A 11 -27.63 -12.09 9.54
N GLY A 12 -28.11 -13.36 9.58
CA GLY A 12 -27.72 -14.41 8.64
C GLY A 12 -27.16 -15.69 9.30
N PRO A 13 -26.84 -16.71 8.52
CA PRO A 13 -26.34 -17.99 9.01
C PRO A 13 -24.92 -17.87 9.60
N ARG A 14 -24.43 -18.96 10.20
CA ARG A 14 -23.04 -19.08 10.62
C ARG A 14 -22.13 -18.88 9.40
N CYS A 15 -20.96 -18.30 9.61
CA CYS A 15 -19.96 -18.13 8.57
C CYS A 15 -18.63 -18.79 8.97
N ASP A 16 -17.81 -19.12 7.98
CA ASP A 16 -16.52 -19.77 8.19
C ASP A 16 -15.48 -18.80 8.71
N ALA A 17 -15.61 -17.50 8.37
CA ALA A 17 -14.78 -16.42 8.91
C ALA A 17 -15.52 -15.07 8.86
N VAL A 18 -15.10 -14.15 9.73
CA VAL A 18 -15.41 -12.72 9.67
C VAL A 18 -14.12 -11.99 9.37
N ILE A 19 -14.04 -11.29 8.24
CA ILE A 19 -12.91 -10.43 7.90
C ILE A 19 -13.35 -8.98 8.08
N ALA A 20 -12.67 -8.27 8.98
CA ALA A 20 -12.89 -6.84 9.23
C ALA A 20 -11.63 -6.07 8.86
N MET A 21 -11.77 -4.96 8.12
CA MET A 21 -10.65 -4.18 7.58
C MET A 21 -10.56 -2.81 8.26
N SER A 22 -9.36 -2.41 8.64
CA SER A 22 -9.01 -1.07 9.13
C SER A 22 -8.19 -0.34 8.06
N PRO A 23 -8.43 0.95 7.78
CA PRO A 23 -9.38 1.86 8.41
C PRO A 23 -10.84 1.66 7.97
N PRO A 24 -11.84 2.08 8.74
CA PRO A 24 -11.72 2.75 10.04
C PRO A 24 -11.47 1.77 11.18
N LEU A 25 -10.74 2.25 12.21
CA LEU A 25 -10.34 1.42 13.36
C LEU A 25 -11.53 0.77 14.12
N THR A 26 -12.67 1.44 14.12
CA THR A 26 -13.92 0.95 14.71
C THR A 26 -14.44 -0.35 14.09
N MET A 27 -13.96 -0.73 12.91
CA MET A 27 -14.29 -2.02 12.28
C MET A 27 -13.79 -3.22 13.10
N GLY A 28 -12.78 -3.06 13.95
CA GLY A 28 -12.34 -4.10 14.86
C GLY A 28 -13.44 -4.49 15.86
N LEU A 29 -14.17 -3.52 16.41
CA LEU A 29 -15.32 -3.79 17.30
C LEU A 29 -16.53 -4.33 16.52
N THR A 30 -16.79 -3.79 15.33
CA THR A 30 -17.85 -4.25 14.44
C THR A 30 -17.64 -5.72 14.06
N GLY A 31 -16.42 -6.06 13.64
CA GLY A 31 -16.05 -7.45 13.31
C GLY A 31 -16.15 -8.38 14.53
N TRP A 32 -15.75 -7.88 15.71
CA TRP A 32 -15.90 -8.65 16.95
C TRP A 32 -17.37 -8.92 17.31
N ALA A 33 -18.28 -7.94 17.15
CA ALA A 33 -19.71 -8.15 17.36
C ALA A 33 -20.28 -9.19 16.35
N ALA A 34 -19.92 -9.07 15.07
CA ALA A 34 -20.29 -10.03 14.05
C ALA A 34 -19.75 -11.45 14.36
N HIS A 35 -18.50 -11.57 14.79
CA HIS A 35 -17.88 -12.82 15.22
C HIS A 35 -18.69 -13.54 16.33
N LEU A 36 -19.17 -12.78 17.33
CA LEU A 36 -19.95 -13.35 18.42
C LEU A 36 -21.29 -13.92 17.95
N VAL A 37 -21.96 -13.24 17.02
CA VAL A 37 -23.26 -13.64 16.48
C VAL A 37 -23.13 -14.75 15.42
N ARG A 38 -22.22 -14.54 14.45
CA ARG A 38 -22.04 -15.42 13.29
C ARG A 38 -21.15 -16.64 13.58
N ARG A 39 -20.45 -16.63 14.71
CA ARG A 39 -19.60 -17.73 15.22
C ARG A 39 -18.45 -18.16 14.31
N GLY A 40 -18.08 -17.38 13.28
CA GLY A 40 -16.86 -17.54 12.50
C GLY A 40 -15.64 -16.93 13.21
N PRO A 41 -14.38 -17.38 13.01
CA PRO A 41 -13.19 -16.69 13.53
C PRO A 41 -13.09 -15.28 12.96
N LEU A 42 -12.58 -14.35 13.79
CA LEU A 42 -12.33 -12.96 13.37
C LEU A 42 -10.92 -12.79 12.86
N VAL A 43 -10.78 -12.42 11.61
CA VAL A 43 -9.54 -11.92 11.00
C VAL A 43 -9.63 -10.40 10.91
N PHE A 44 -8.75 -9.68 11.61
CA PHE A 44 -8.70 -8.23 11.55
C PHE A 44 -7.56 -7.79 10.63
N ASN A 45 -7.92 -7.26 9.46
CA ASN A 45 -6.97 -6.83 8.43
C ASN A 45 -6.58 -5.37 8.65
N ILE A 46 -5.27 -5.11 8.73
CA ILE A 46 -4.69 -3.79 8.95
C ILE A 46 -4.00 -3.33 7.66
N GLN A 47 -4.58 -2.31 7.02
CA GLN A 47 -3.99 -1.69 5.84
C GLN A 47 -2.96 -0.62 6.23
N ASP A 48 -3.29 0.21 7.23
CA ASP A 48 -2.41 1.19 7.86
C ASP A 48 -2.49 1.05 9.37
N VAL A 49 -1.36 1.20 10.07
CA VAL A 49 -1.34 1.18 11.54
C VAL A 49 -1.86 2.52 12.07
N PHE A 50 -3.12 2.53 12.45
CA PHE A 50 -3.78 3.70 13.04
C PHE A 50 -3.87 3.53 14.57
N PRO A 51 -3.50 4.52 15.41
CA PRO A 51 -3.33 5.93 15.06
C PRO A 51 -1.92 6.36 14.59
N ASP A 52 -0.92 5.47 14.58
CA ASP A 52 0.49 5.83 14.33
C ASP A 52 0.66 6.58 13.00
N ALA A 53 0.04 6.11 11.92
CA ALA A 53 0.09 6.77 10.62
C ALA A 53 -0.50 8.19 10.64
N ALA A 54 -1.60 8.40 11.37
CA ALA A 54 -2.23 9.72 11.50
C ALA A 54 -1.40 10.68 12.38
N VAL A 55 -0.71 10.15 13.38
CA VAL A 55 0.21 10.93 14.23
C VAL A 55 1.47 11.30 13.44
N ALA A 56 2.05 10.34 12.71
CA ALA A 56 3.25 10.56 11.90
C ALA A 56 3.05 11.58 10.79
N THR A 57 1.83 11.66 10.22
CA THR A 57 1.46 12.68 9.21
C THR A 57 0.99 14.00 9.81
N GLY A 58 0.89 14.11 11.13
CA GLY A 58 0.36 15.31 11.81
C GLY A 58 -1.16 15.49 11.68
N ALA A 59 -1.88 14.51 11.12
CA ALA A 59 -3.34 14.58 10.96
C ALA A 59 -4.08 14.55 12.31
N ILE A 60 -3.48 13.94 13.35
CA ILE A 60 -4.00 13.91 14.70
C ILE A 60 -2.89 14.31 15.67
N THR A 61 -3.13 15.40 16.42
CA THR A 61 -2.20 15.94 17.43
C THR A 61 -2.77 15.90 18.85
N SER A 62 -4.08 15.72 18.99
CA SER A 62 -4.78 15.71 20.27
C SER A 62 -4.44 14.44 21.08
N ARG A 63 -3.74 14.60 22.20
CA ARG A 63 -3.34 13.49 23.10
C ARG A 63 -4.52 12.63 23.58
N PRO A 64 -5.68 13.19 24.00
CA PRO A 64 -6.84 12.37 24.39
C PRO A 64 -7.35 11.49 23.24
N ILE A 65 -7.43 12.04 22.02
CA ILE A 65 -7.89 11.31 20.82
C ILE A 65 -6.90 10.17 20.51
N ILE A 66 -5.61 10.45 20.55
CA ILE A 66 -4.55 9.44 20.33
C ILE A 66 -4.67 8.31 21.37
N SER A 67 -4.88 8.67 22.65
CA SER A 67 -5.00 7.68 23.73
C SER A 67 -6.21 6.75 23.54
N VAL A 68 -7.38 7.31 23.19
CA VAL A 68 -8.59 6.53 22.92
C VAL A 68 -8.41 5.64 21.68
N ALA A 69 -7.83 6.18 20.61
CA ALA A 69 -7.56 5.42 19.40
C ALA A 69 -6.58 4.27 19.66
N SER A 70 -5.50 4.52 20.40
CA SER A 70 -4.51 3.47 20.76
C SER A 70 -5.09 2.41 21.72
N TRP A 71 -6.04 2.79 22.56
CA TRP A 71 -6.77 1.81 23.38
C TRP A 71 -7.67 0.93 22.49
N LEU A 72 -8.44 1.55 21.58
CA LEU A 72 -9.33 0.84 20.66
C LEU A 72 -8.55 -0.10 19.73
N GLU A 73 -7.41 0.35 19.24
CA GLU A 73 -6.48 -0.44 18.45
C GLU A 73 -6.06 -1.72 19.20
N ARG A 74 -5.55 -1.56 20.42
CA ARG A 74 -5.13 -2.69 21.26
C ARG A 74 -6.28 -3.65 21.57
N VAL A 75 -7.47 -3.12 21.87
CA VAL A 75 -8.66 -3.95 22.11
C VAL A 75 -8.98 -4.77 20.86
N SER A 76 -8.99 -4.15 19.68
CA SER A 76 -9.28 -4.83 18.41
C SER A 76 -8.28 -5.95 18.13
N TYR A 77 -6.98 -5.71 18.30
CA TYR A 77 -5.93 -6.74 18.13
C TYR A 77 -6.10 -7.91 19.10
N HIS A 78 -6.46 -7.65 20.36
CA HIS A 78 -6.63 -8.70 21.37
C HIS A 78 -7.95 -9.48 21.21
N ARG A 79 -8.95 -8.94 20.51
CA ARG A 79 -10.24 -9.61 20.25
C ARG A 79 -10.22 -10.47 19.00
N ALA A 80 -9.31 -10.19 18.06
CA ALA A 80 -9.17 -10.97 16.85
C ALA A 80 -8.55 -12.35 17.09
N ASP A 81 -9.00 -13.34 16.32
CA ASP A 81 -8.40 -14.68 16.26
C ASP A 81 -7.11 -14.65 15.44
N ALA A 82 -7.07 -13.81 14.40
CA ALA A 82 -5.86 -13.45 13.66
C ALA A 82 -5.88 -11.97 13.29
N VAL A 83 -4.69 -11.37 13.20
CA VAL A 83 -4.47 -10.02 12.66
C VAL A 83 -3.63 -10.18 11.40
N THR A 84 -4.09 -9.64 10.27
CA THR A 84 -3.29 -9.60 9.05
C THR A 84 -2.78 -8.19 8.81
N VAL A 85 -1.54 -8.09 8.35
CA VAL A 85 -0.83 -6.84 8.03
C VAL A 85 -0.14 -6.97 6.68
N LEU A 86 0.22 -5.85 6.06
CA LEU A 86 0.73 -5.83 4.70
C LEU A 86 2.24 -6.08 4.59
N SER A 87 2.98 -5.94 5.71
CA SER A 87 4.44 -6.03 5.70
C SER A 87 4.99 -6.47 7.05
N ASP A 88 6.28 -6.84 7.07
CA ASP A 88 6.99 -7.15 8.30
C ASP A 88 7.11 -5.93 9.23
N ASP A 89 7.26 -4.72 8.68
CA ASP A 89 7.30 -3.48 9.49
C ASP A 89 5.99 -3.26 10.23
N LEU A 90 4.86 -3.43 9.54
CA LEU A 90 3.53 -3.34 10.15
C LEU A 90 3.32 -4.46 11.17
N ARG A 91 3.81 -5.69 10.88
CA ARG A 91 3.77 -6.80 11.83
C ARG A 91 4.52 -6.45 13.12
N ASP A 92 5.73 -5.95 13.02
CA ASP A 92 6.58 -5.64 14.16
C ASP A 92 5.96 -4.52 15.02
N ASN A 93 5.36 -3.51 14.38
CA ASN A 93 4.60 -2.46 15.06
C ASN A 93 3.39 -3.05 15.83
N VAL A 94 2.57 -3.87 15.17
CA VAL A 94 1.40 -4.51 15.79
C VAL A 94 1.80 -5.44 16.92
N VAL A 95 2.82 -6.28 16.71
CA VAL A 95 3.36 -7.23 17.69
C VAL A 95 3.88 -6.51 18.95
N ALA A 96 4.52 -5.34 18.80
CA ALA A 96 4.99 -4.54 19.95
C ALA A 96 3.85 -4.09 20.86
N LYS A 97 2.64 -3.90 20.32
CA LYS A 97 1.43 -3.48 21.03
C LYS A 97 0.63 -4.66 21.63
N MET A 98 1.00 -5.90 21.30
CA MET A 98 0.30 -7.11 21.74
C MET A 98 0.98 -7.81 22.91
N ARG A 99 0.16 -8.50 23.74
CA ARG A 99 0.66 -9.39 24.79
C ARG A 99 1.48 -10.53 24.18
N PRO A 100 2.58 -10.98 24.80
CA PRO A 100 3.44 -12.03 24.27
C PRO A 100 2.70 -13.29 23.81
N SER A 101 1.69 -13.74 24.58
CA SER A 101 0.86 -14.92 24.25
C SER A 101 -0.03 -14.77 23.01
N ARG A 102 -0.17 -13.56 22.47
CA ARG A 102 -1.01 -13.25 21.31
C ARG A 102 -0.22 -12.90 20.04
N ARG A 103 1.10 -12.70 20.15
CA ARG A 103 1.96 -12.26 19.04
C ARG A 103 1.96 -13.20 17.86
N GLY A 104 1.86 -14.51 18.08
CA GLY A 104 1.76 -15.53 17.02
C GLY A 104 0.46 -15.52 16.22
N ARG A 105 -0.44 -14.56 16.46
CA ARG A 105 -1.67 -14.37 15.67
C ARG A 105 -1.51 -13.31 14.58
N VAL A 106 -0.36 -12.65 14.47
CA VAL A 106 -0.10 -11.65 13.44
C VAL A 106 0.53 -12.32 12.23
N HIS A 107 -0.10 -12.17 11.08
CA HIS A 107 0.29 -12.76 9.81
C HIS A 107 0.52 -11.67 8.77
N VAL A 108 1.58 -11.80 7.98
CA VAL A 108 1.84 -10.91 6.85
C VAL A 108 1.15 -11.50 5.63
N ILE A 109 0.19 -10.75 5.09
CA ILE A 109 -0.46 -11.05 3.80
C ILE A 109 -0.47 -9.72 3.04
N PRO A 110 0.28 -9.61 1.93
CA PRO A 110 0.42 -8.36 1.19
C PRO A 110 -0.90 -7.95 0.53
N ASN A 111 -0.96 -6.73 0.03
CA ASN A 111 -2.01 -6.32 -0.89
C ASN A 111 -1.85 -7.06 -2.22
N PHE A 112 -2.93 -7.10 -2.98
CA PHE A 112 -2.93 -7.64 -4.34
C PHE A 112 -3.18 -6.54 -5.37
N VAL A 113 -2.87 -6.85 -6.61
CA VAL A 113 -3.22 -6.06 -7.78
C VAL A 113 -3.87 -6.97 -8.81
N ASP A 114 -4.89 -6.47 -9.49
CA ASP A 114 -5.51 -7.20 -10.59
C ASP A 114 -4.52 -7.25 -11.78
N THR A 115 -3.81 -8.37 -11.87
CA THR A 115 -2.80 -8.63 -12.89
C THR A 115 -3.40 -8.93 -14.27
N ASP A 116 -4.71 -9.14 -14.35
CA ASP A 116 -5.44 -9.29 -15.59
C ASP A 116 -5.91 -7.95 -16.15
N ALA A 117 -6.39 -7.07 -15.30
CA ALA A 117 -6.78 -5.72 -15.68
C ALA A 117 -5.55 -4.83 -15.97
N ILE A 118 -4.47 -4.97 -15.17
CA ILE A 118 -3.22 -4.21 -15.35
C ILE A 118 -2.17 -5.13 -15.95
N ARG A 119 -1.83 -4.86 -17.23
CA ARG A 119 -0.84 -5.61 -18.01
C ARG A 119 0.16 -4.66 -18.64
N PRO A 120 1.37 -5.14 -18.98
CA PRO A 120 2.27 -4.38 -19.84
C PRO A 120 1.58 -3.99 -21.14
N ALA A 121 1.65 -2.71 -21.48
CA ALA A 121 1.03 -2.14 -22.68
C ALA A 121 1.97 -1.12 -23.34
N GLU A 122 1.64 -0.77 -24.58
CA GLU A 122 2.37 0.23 -25.35
C GLU A 122 2.37 1.58 -24.64
N ARG A 123 3.53 2.26 -24.68
CA ARG A 123 3.73 3.55 -24.01
C ARG A 123 3.03 4.72 -24.70
N MET A 124 2.80 4.60 -26.02
CA MET A 124 2.12 5.64 -26.81
C MET A 124 0.61 5.56 -26.61
N THR A 125 0.16 6.02 -25.47
CA THR A 125 -1.24 5.95 -25.04
C THR A 125 -2.05 7.16 -25.52
N PRO A 126 -3.38 7.06 -25.62
CA PRO A 126 -4.26 8.21 -25.82
C PRO A 126 -4.02 9.35 -24.83
N LEU A 127 -3.71 9.03 -23.56
CA LEU A 127 -3.40 10.03 -22.54
C LEU A 127 -2.17 10.86 -22.90
N ARG A 128 -1.13 10.28 -23.52
CA ARG A 128 0.01 11.07 -24.03
C ARG A 128 -0.43 12.10 -25.05
N ALA A 129 -1.27 11.70 -26.01
CA ALA A 129 -1.80 12.59 -27.03
C ALA A 129 -2.67 13.71 -26.44
N GLU A 130 -3.54 13.39 -25.49
CA GLU A 130 -4.38 14.36 -24.77
C GLU A 130 -3.54 15.41 -24.03
N LEU A 131 -2.38 15.01 -23.49
CA LEU A 131 -1.47 15.88 -22.72
C LEU A 131 -0.41 16.57 -23.61
N GLY A 132 -0.40 16.33 -24.91
CA GLY A 132 0.60 16.84 -25.84
C GLY A 132 2.00 16.28 -25.57
N ILE A 133 2.10 15.04 -25.11
CA ILE A 133 3.36 14.33 -24.85
C ILE A 133 3.67 13.45 -26.06
N GLY A 134 4.86 13.62 -26.62
CA GLY A 134 5.34 12.87 -27.78
C GLY A 134 6.09 11.59 -27.40
N ASP A 135 7.21 11.36 -28.06
CA ASP A 135 8.06 10.17 -27.87
C ASP A 135 9.14 10.33 -26.78
N GLU A 136 9.20 11.47 -26.13
CA GLU A 136 10.09 11.69 -24.99
C GLU A 136 9.80 10.72 -23.85
N LEU A 137 10.80 10.46 -22.98
CA LEU A 137 10.62 9.62 -21.81
C LEU A 137 9.72 10.31 -20.77
N VAL A 138 8.78 9.57 -20.21
CA VAL A 138 7.86 10.05 -19.17
C VAL A 138 8.24 9.48 -17.83
N VAL A 139 8.58 10.37 -16.90
CA VAL A 139 8.76 10.11 -15.47
C VAL A 139 7.42 10.38 -14.80
N LEU A 140 6.73 9.33 -14.37
CA LEU A 140 5.33 9.41 -13.91
C LEU A 140 5.21 9.22 -12.40
N TYR A 141 4.54 10.17 -11.76
CA TYR A 141 3.89 9.95 -10.47
C TYR A 141 2.39 9.83 -10.66
N ALA A 142 1.76 8.77 -10.15
CA ALA A 142 0.30 8.61 -10.17
C ALA A 142 -0.24 8.33 -8.76
N GLY A 143 -1.22 9.11 -8.31
CA GLY A 143 -1.89 8.93 -7.02
C GLY A 143 -2.17 10.21 -6.27
N ASN A 144 -2.41 10.10 -4.94
CA ASN A 144 -2.68 11.25 -4.09
C ASN A 144 -1.50 12.23 -4.05
N VAL A 145 -1.76 13.49 -4.37
CA VAL A 145 -0.79 14.59 -4.36
C VAL A 145 -0.85 15.29 -3.00
N GLY A 146 -0.34 14.60 -1.98
CA GLY A 146 -0.33 15.08 -0.61
C GLY A 146 1.07 15.49 -0.12
N PHE A 147 1.12 16.10 1.06
CA PHE A 147 2.39 16.53 1.66
C PHE A 147 3.29 15.39 2.12
N SER A 148 2.78 14.16 2.18
CA SER A 148 3.56 12.97 2.58
C SER A 148 4.44 12.39 1.47
N GLN A 149 4.29 12.84 0.22
CA GLN A 149 4.89 12.21 -0.95
C GLN A 149 6.16 12.91 -1.49
N SER A 150 6.68 13.93 -0.81
CA SER A 150 7.93 14.68 -1.20
C SER A 150 8.01 15.00 -2.70
N LEU A 151 6.88 15.41 -3.30
CA LEU A 151 6.81 15.70 -4.74
C LEU A 151 7.53 16.98 -5.14
N GLU A 152 7.85 17.85 -4.19
CA GLU A 152 8.70 19.02 -4.39
C GLU A 152 10.06 18.62 -4.95
N MET A 153 10.66 17.54 -4.40
CA MET A 153 11.93 16.99 -4.90
C MET A 153 11.80 16.50 -6.36
N VAL A 154 10.66 15.92 -6.72
CA VAL A 154 10.39 15.45 -8.10
C VAL A 154 10.32 16.64 -9.07
N VAL A 155 9.62 17.72 -8.69
CA VAL A 155 9.54 18.94 -9.51
C VAL A 155 10.90 19.60 -9.64
N ASP A 156 11.70 19.64 -8.57
CA ASP A 156 13.06 20.22 -8.64
C ASP A 156 13.97 19.41 -9.56
N ALA A 157 13.93 18.08 -9.47
CA ALA A 157 14.71 17.19 -10.34
C ALA A 157 14.36 17.38 -11.82
N ALA A 158 13.11 17.74 -12.16
CA ALA A 158 12.73 17.99 -13.55
C ALA A 158 13.53 19.12 -14.22
N ARG A 159 14.13 20.03 -13.45
CA ARG A 159 15.03 21.08 -13.97
C ARG A 159 16.35 20.53 -14.52
N GLU A 160 16.80 19.39 -13.98
CA GLU A 160 18.05 18.74 -14.37
C GLU A 160 17.88 17.83 -15.60
N PHE A 161 16.64 17.48 -15.96
CA PHE A 161 16.32 16.56 -17.07
C PHE A 161 15.28 17.19 -18.02
N PRO A 162 15.65 18.27 -18.74
CA PRO A 162 14.72 18.99 -19.61
C PRO A 162 14.23 18.16 -20.81
N GLU A 163 14.93 17.08 -21.16
CA GLU A 163 14.57 16.14 -22.24
C GLU A 163 13.50 15.12 -21.85
N ALA A 164 13.21 14.97 -20.55
CA ALA A 164 12.19 14.07 -20.05
C ALA A 164 10.94 14.84 -19.61
N THR A 165 9.76 14.29 -19.87
CA THR A 165 8.50 14.83 -19.35
C THR A 165 8.19 14.25 -17.98
N PHE A 166 7.96 15.11 -16.99
CA PHE A 166 7.52 14.74 -15.65
C PHE A 166 6.00 14.89 -15.55
N LEU A 167 5.29 13.78 -15.46
CA LEU A 167 3.84 13.76 -15.35
C LEU A 167 3.40 13.47 -13.91
N ILE A 168 2.68 14.42 -13.32
CA ILE A 168 2.04 14.25 -12.00
C ILE A 168 0.54 14.04 -12.24
N ASN A 169 0.10 12.78 -12.15
CA ASN A 169 -1.29 12.37 -12.34
C ASN A 169 -1.95 12.14 -10.98
N GLY A 170 -2.97 12.93 -10.68
CA GLY A 170 -3.69 12.85 -9.41
C GLY A 170 -4.09 14.20 -8.89
N ASP A 171 -4.62 14.21 -7.66
CA ASP A 171 -5.04 15.42 -6.96
C ASP A 171 -4.74 15.30 -5.46
N GLY A 172 -4.80 16.40 -4.74
CA GLY A 172 -4.58 16.42 -3.30
C GLY A 172 -4.10 17.77 -2.78
N SER A 173 -3.89 17.83 -1.47
CA SER A 173 -3.63 19.06 -0.73
C SER A 173 -2.34 19.80 -1.14
N ALA A 174 -1.36 19.11 -1.74
CA ALA A 174 -0.11 19.72 -2.18
C ALA A 174 -0.12 20.16 -3.65
N ARG A 175 -1.19 19.88 -4.42
CA ARG A 175 -1.21 20.10 -5.87
C ARG A 175 -0.96 21.57 -6.25
N GLN A 176 -1.67 22.49 -5.65
CA GLN A 176 -1.55 23.92 -5.97
C GLN A 176 -0.13 24.47 -5.73
N SER A 177 0.50 24.04 -4.65
CA SER A 177 1.88 24.46 -4.35
C SER A 177 2.89 23.87 -5.34
N LEU A 178 2.67 22.64 -5.81
CA LEU A 178 3.53 22.02 -6.82
C LEU A 178 3.36 22.65 -8.20
N GLU A 179 2.15 23.01 -8.60
CA GLU A 179 1.89 23.74 -9.85
C GLU A 179 2.57 25.11 -9.82
N ALA A 180 2.50 25.82 -8.69
CA ALA A 180 3.23 27.08 -8.52
C ALA A 180 4.75 26.89 -8.60
N ARG A 181 5.30 25.81 -8.01
CA ARG A 181 6.74 25.47 -8.05
C ARG A 181 7.22 25.12 -9.47
N ALA A 182 6.35 24.47 -10.26
CA ALA A 182 6.62 24.10 -11.64
C ALA A 182 6.37 25.23 -12.65
N SER A 183 5.98 26.44 -12.18
CA SER A 183 5.71 27.57 -13.07
C SER A 183 6.88 27.87 -13.98
N GLY A 184 6.61 28.00 -15.27
CA GLY A 184 7.63 28.22 -16.31
C GLY A 184 8.40 26.98 -16.78
N MET A 185 8.12 25.79 -16.23
CA MET A 185 8.74 24.55 -16.65
C MET A 185 7.91 23.90 -17.78
N SER A 186 8.49 23.77 -18.97
CA SER A 186 7.81 23.19 -20.13
C SER A 186 7.71 21.65 -20.09
N ASN A 187 8.54 21.02 -19.27
CA ASN A 187 8.63 19.57 -19.15
C ASN A 187 7.89 18.98 -17.94
N VAL A 188 7.14 19.77 -17.18
CA VAL A 188 6.28 19.28 -16.10
C VAL A 188 4.82 19.41 -16.52
N ARG A 189 4.08 18.30 -16.40
CA ARG A 189 2.65 18.22 -16.71
C ARG A 189 1.88 17.76 -15.50
N PHE A 190 0.69 18.33 -15.31
CA PHE A 190 -0.26 17.91 -14.27
C PHE A 190 -1.52 17.39 -14.94
N SER A 191 -1.99 16.23 -14.46
CA SER A 191 -3.28 15.65 -14.86
C SER A 191 -4.08 15.30 -13.61
N GLY A 192 -5.39 15.44 -13.65
CA GLY A 192 -6.27 15.02 -12.56
C GLY A 192 -6.40 13.50 -12.46
N TYR A 193 -7.16 13.06 -11.45
CA TYR A 193 -7.53 11.64 -11.36
C TYR A 193 -8.23 11.18 -12.63
N GLN A 194 -7.80 10.05 -13.14
CA GLN A 194 -8.46 9.39 -14.26
C GLN A 194 -9.50 8.39 -13.75
N PRO A 195 -10.57 8.12 -14.51
CA PRO A 195 -11.50 7.04 -14.20
C PRO A 195 -10.78 5.70 -14.00
N VAL A 196 -11.30 4.86 -13.11
CA VAL A 196 -10.66 3.57 -12.76
C VAL A 196 -10.36 2.71 -13.99
N GLY A 197 -11.24 2.71 -15.00
CA GLY A 197 -11.02 1.98 -16.26
C GLY A 197 -9.82 2.49 -17.07
N ARG A 198 -9.32 3.71 -16.83
CA ARG A 198 -8.13 4.27 -17.51
C ARG A 198 -6.83 4.09 -16.70
N VAL A 199 -6.88 3.49 -15.51
CA VAL A 199 -5.67 3.25 -14.70
C VAL A 199 -4.60 2.46 -15.46
N PRO A 200 -4.92 1.37 -16.21
CA PRO A 200 -3.91 0.69 -17.02
C PRO A 200 -3.25 1.59 -18.06
N GLU A 201 -4.02 2.49 -18.70
CA GLU A 201 -3.53 3.47 -19.66
C GLU A 201 -2.58 4.49 -18.99
N VAL A 202 -2.98 5.03 -17.83
CA VAL A 202 -2.12 5.94 -17.04
C VAL A 202 -0.78 5.27 -16.72
N LEU A 203 -0.82 4.02 -16.25
CA LEU A 203 0.40 3.28 -15.92
C LEU A 203 1.26 2.98 -17.16
N ALA A 204 0.64 2.68 -18.29
CA ALA A 204 1.37 2.46 -19.54
C ALA A 204 2.05 3.74 -20.06
N THR A 205 1.48 4.91 -19.78
CA THR A 205 2.01 6.23 -20.19
C THR A 205 3.41 6.51 -19.65
N GLY A 206 3.72 6.06 -18.42
CA GLY A 206 5.03 6.28 -17.79
C GLY A 206 6.09 5.29 -18.23
N ASP A 207 7.31 5.77 -18.47
CA ASP A 207 8.48 4.94 -18.75
C ASP A 207 9.24 4.60 -17.47
N ILE A 208 9.22 5.51 -16.47
CA ILE A 208 9.75 5.34 -15.11
C ILE A 208 8.68 5.83 -14.14
N HIS A 209 8.35 5.03 -13.15
CA HIS A 209 7.35 5.40 -12.14
C HIS A 209 7.98 5.76 -10.81
N LEU A 210 7.44 6.78 -10.17
CA LEU A 210 7.94 7.31 -8.92
C LEU A 210 7.08 6.86 -7.73
N VAL A 211 7.75 6.43 -6.67
CA VAL A 211 7.15 6.12 -5.37
C VAL A 211 7.89 6.89 -4.26
N PRO A 212 7.71 8.21 -4.19
CA PRO A 212 8.31 9.01 -3.13
C PRO A 212 7.43 9.01 -1.89
N LEU A 213 8.08 8.97 -0.72
CA LEU A 213 7.46 9.08 0.59
C LEU A 213 8.42 9.80 1.54
N LYS A 214 7.92 10.73 2.36
CA LYS A 214 8.74 11.45 3.35
C LYS A 214 9.40 10.50 4.35
N ALA A 215 10.56 10.91 4.83
CA ALA A 215 11.31 10.19 5.84
C ALA A 215 10.45 9.82 7.06
N GLY A 216 10.59 8.59 7.54
CA GLY A 216 9.88 8.05 8.71
C GLY A 216 8.50 7.44 8.42
N LEU A 217 7.93 7.64 7.23
CA LEU A 217 6.60 7.13 6.90
C LEU A 217 6.60 5.69 6.35
N GLY A 218 7.73 5.18 5.88
CA GLY A 218 7.83 3.85 5.29
C GLY A 218 7.52 2.68 6.25
N ARG A 219 7.55 2.92 7.57
CA ARG A 219 7.25 1.90 8.60
C ARG A 219 5.78 1.85 9.02
N VAL A 220 4.98 2.79 8.61
CA VAL A 220 3.57 2.92 9.05
C VAL A 220 2.58 2.79 7.90
N SER A 221 3.05 2.90 6.66
CA SER A 221 2.24 2.75 5.43
C SER A 221 3.06 2.10 4.32
N VAL A 222 2.40 1.24 3.53
CA VAL A 222 2.98 0.62 2.34
C VAL A 222 2.31 1.21 1.10
N PRO A 223 3.05 1.98 0.26
CA PRO A 223 2.49 2.54 -0.96
C PRO A 223 2.02 1.47 -1.95
N SER A 224 0.71 1.18 -1.96
CA SER A 224 0.09 0.12 -2.76
C SER A 224 0.27 0.31 -4.27
N LYS A 225 0.49 1.55 -4.73
CA LYS A 225 0.78 1.85 -6.15
C LYS A 225 1.98 1.07 -6.70
N THR A 226 2.92 0.66 -5.85
CA THR A 226 4.09 -0.13 -6.24
C THR A 226 3.67 -1.42 -6.94
N TYR A 227 2.66 -2.12 -6.41
CA TYR A 227 2.14 -3.36 -7.03
C TYR A 227 1.56 -3.10 -8.42
N SER A 228 0.81 -2.01 -8.60
CA SER A 228 0.20 -1.64 -9.89
C SER A 228 1.26 -1.27 -10.93
N ILE A 229 2.33 -0.59 -10.53
CA ILE A 229 3.45 -0.24 -11.41
C ILE A 229 4.18 -1.51 -11.87
N LEU A 230 4.48 -2.42 -10.93
CA LEU A 230 5.12 -3.70 -11.26
C LEU A 230 4.21 -4.54 -12.17
N ALA A 231 2.89 -4.54 -11.94
CA ALA A 231 1.92 -5.22 -12.81
C ALA A 231 1.88 -4.65 -14.22
N ALA A 232 2.05 -3.34 -14.38
CA ALA A 232 2.16 -2.69 -15.68
C ALA A 232 3.51 -2.95 -16.40
N GLY A 233 4.42 -3.69 -15.76
CA GLY A 233 5.74 -3.99 -16.31
C GLY A 233 6.63 -2.75 -16.44
N ARG A 234 6.52 -1.80 -15.51
CA ARG A 234 7.29 -0.56 -15.52
C ARG A 234 8.28 -0.52 -14.35
N PRO A 235 9.48 0.05 -14.56
CA PRO A 235 10.47 0.21 -13.49
C PRO A 235 10.01 1.23 -12.45
N VAL A 236 10.34 0.97 -11.19
CA VAL A 236 10.06 1.85 -10.06
C VAL A 236 11.34 2.56 -9.61
N LEU A 237 11.27 3.87 -9.43
CA LEU A 237 12.20 4.64 -8.61
C LEU A 237 11.50 5.07 -7.33
N ALA A 238 11.88 4.46 -6.22
CA ALA A 238 11.33 4.77 -4.90
C ALA A 238 12.30 5.66 -4.10
N ALA A 239 11.80 6.77 -3.55
CA ALA A 239 12.51 7.57 -2.56
C ALA A 239 11.82 7.34 -1.20
N ILE A 240 12.35 6.42 -0.40
CA ILE A 240 11.69 5.89 0.80
C ILE A 240 12.69 5.31 1.78
N ASP A 241 12.31 5.23 3.07
CA ASP A 241 13.18 4.73 4.14
C ASP A 241 13.74 3.33 3.83
N ALA A 242 15.05 3.19 3.92
CA ALA A 242 15.73 1.91 3.71
C ALA A 242 15.26 0.84 4.71
N GLY A 243 15.26 -0.42 4.29
CA GLY A 243 14.87 -1.55 5.12
C GLY A 243 13.36 -1.65 5.37
N THR A 244 12.52 -0.83 4.73
CA THR A 244 11.06 -0.94 4.75
C THR A 244 10.53 -1.79 3.58
N GLU A 245 9.22 -2.00 3.51
CA GLU A 245 8.62 -2.98 2.59
C GLU A 245 8.91 -2.69 1.12
N VAL A 246 8.77 -1.45 0.66
CA VAL A 246 8.99 -1.14 -0.77
C VAL A 246 10.42 -1.41 -1.21
N PRO A 247 11.49 -0.95 -0.51
CA PRO A 247 12.86 -1.34 -0.83
C PRO A 247 13.10 -2.85 -0.84
N ARG A 248 12.52 -3.60 0.12
CA ARG A 248 12.62 -5.08 0.14
C ARG A 248 11.94 -5.69 -1.07
N MET A 249 10.73 -5.23 -1.40
CA MET A 249 9.97 -5.66 -2.58
C MET A 249 10.75 -5.39 -3.88
N LEU A 250 11.34 -4.21 -4.04
CA LEU A 250 12.12 -3.87 -5.22
C LEU A 250 13.41 -4.72 -5.33
N ALA A 251 14.08 -4.97 -4.21
CA ALA A 251 15.25 -5.85 -4.18
C ALA A 251 14.88 -7.31 -4.51
N ALA A 252 13.77 -7.82 -3.98
CA ALA A 252 13.32 -9.19 -4.23
C ALA A 252 12.78 -9.38 -5.66
N SER A 253 12.09 -8.37 -6.21
CA SER A 253 11.51 -8.44 -7.55
C SER A 253 12.49 -8.11 -8.68
N GLY A 254 13.55 -7.33 -8.39
CA GLY A 254 14.36 -6.68 -9.42
C GLY A 254 13.59 -5.63 -10.23
N GLY A 255 12.41 -5.19 -9.76
CA GLY A 255 11.48 -4.33 -10.48
C GLY A 255 11.76 -2.82 -10.36
N GLY A 256 12.87 -2.44 -9.73
CA GLY A 256 13.19 -1.03 -9.57
C GLY A 256 14.39 -0.78 -8.65
N VAL A 257 14.59 0.48 -8.31
CA VAL A 257 15.62 0.93 -7.37
C VAL A 257 15.01 1.77 -6.26
N SER A 258 15.63 1.78 -5.09
CA SER A 258 15.25 2.65 -3.99
C SER A 258 16.43 3.52 -3.55
N VAL A 259 16.13 4.78 -3.20
CA VAL A 259 17.07 5.76 -2.67
C VAL A 259 16.54 6.28 -1.32
N PRO A 260 17.38 6.88 -0.47
CA PRO A 260 16.90 7.52 0.74
C PRO A 260 15.83 8.59 0.44
N PRO A 261 14.81 8.72 1.31
CA PRO A 261 13.80 9.75 1.16
C PRO A 261 14.41 11.13 1.36
N ASP A 262 13.78 12.15 0.79
CA ASP A 262 14.19 13.56 0.93
C ASP A 262 15.68 13.83 0.58
N ASN A 263 16.27 13.00 -0.29
CA ASN A 263 17.64 13.14 -0.77
C ASN A 263 17.64 13.43 -2.29
N PRO A 264 17.66 14.70 -2.71
CA PRO A 264 17.60 15.09 -4.12
C PRO A 264 18.80 14.60 -4.93
N VAL A 265 20.00 14.52 -4.34
CA VAL A 265 21.23 14.10 -5.04
C VAL A 265 21.15 12.61 -5.43
N ASP A 266 20.82 11.74 -4.50
CA ASP A 266 20.68 10.31 -4.78
C ASP A 266 19.47 10.04 -5.71
N PHE A 267 18.39 10.81 -5.56
CA PHE A 267 17.24 10.72 -6.45
C PHE A 267 17.59 11.10 -7.88
N ALA A 268 18.22 12.26 -8.11
CA ALA A 268 18.60 12.72 -9.44
C ALA A 268 19.60 11.76 -10.10
N ARG A 269 20.61 11.28 -9.36
CA ARG A 269 21.56 10.28 -9.87
C ARG A 269 20.85 9.00 -10.32
N ALA A 270 19.99 8.40 -9.47
CA ALA A 270 19.28 7.17 -9.80
C ALA A 270 18.30 7.35 -10.96
N LEU A 271 17.67 8.53 -11.06
CA LEU A 271 16.79 8.87 -12.18
C LEU A 271 17.61 9.00 -13.48
N GLY A 272 18.74 9.68 -13.46
CA GLY A 272 19.65 9.81 -14.61
C GLY A 272 20.12 8.46 -15.13
N ASP A 273 20.53 7.54 -14.24
CA ASP A 273 20.90 6.17 -14.59
C ASP A 273 19.76 5.43 -15.28
N LEU A 274 18.52 5.58 -14.80
CA LEU A 274 17.35 4.95 -15.41
C LEU A 274 16.97 5.60 -16.74
N LEU A 275 17.09 6.90 -16.89
CA LEU A 275 16.82 7.59 -18.16
C LEU A 275 17.82 7.18 -19.25
N ALA A 276 19.08 6.98 -18.90
CA ALA A 276 20.16 6.64 -19.82
C ALA A 276 20.13 5.17 -20.29
N ASP A 277 19.51 4.23 -19.55
CA ASP A 277 19.60 2.79 -19.84
C ASP A 277 18.24 2.15 -20.16
N PRO A 278 17.84 2.10 -21.43
CA PRO A 278 16.59 1.48 -21.85
C PRO A 278 16.54 -0.04 -21.62
N ALA A 279 17.68 -0.73 -21.72
CA ALA A 279 17.75 -2.18 -21.47
C ALA A 279 17.49 -2.51 -20.00
N ARG A 280 18.04 -1.71 -19.10
CA ARG A 280 17.81 -1.81 -17.67
C ARG A 280 16.35 -1.56 -17.32
N ARG A 281 15.73 -0.51 -17.89
CA ARG A 281 14.28 -0.26 -17.68
C ARG A 281 13.42 -1.43 -18.12
N ALA A 282 13.67 -1.98 -19.30
CA ALA A 282 12.93 -3.14 -19.83
C ALA A 282 13.11 -4.38 -18.95
N SER A 283 14.35 -4.67 -18.53
CA SER A 283 14.66 -5.79 -17.62
C SER A 283 13.95 -5.67 -16.29
N MET A 284 13.99 -4.48 -15.68
CA MET A 284 13.29 -4.20 -14.41
C MET A 284 11.77 -4.35 -14.54
N GLY A 285 11.18 -3.82 -15.61
CA GLY A 285 9.75 -3.96 -15.86
C GLY A 285 9.32 -5.41 -15.96
N ALA A 286 10.04 -6.22 -16.74
CA ALA A 286 9.76 -7.64 -16.89
C ALA A 286 9.97 -8.43 -15.59
N ALA A 287 10.99 -8.11 -14.81
CA ALA A 287 11.26 -8.76 -13.53
C ALA A 287 10.17 -8.44 -12.50
N GLY A 288 9.79 -7.17 -12.37
CA GLY A 288 8.70 -6.71 -11.51
C GLY A 288 7.37 -7.38 -11.85
N ARG A 289 7.04 -7.50 -13.15
CA ARG A 289 5.82 -8.17 -13.61
C ARG A 289 5.77 -9.64 -13.17
N ARG A 290 6.82 -10.40 -13.42
CA ARG A 290 6.90 -11.82 -13.00
C ARG A 290 6.73 -11.98 -11.49
N TRP A 291 7.35 -11.08 -10.73
CA TRP A 291 7.26 -11.14 -9.28
C TRP A 291 5.83 -10.90 -8.79
N VAL A 292 5.16 -9.85 -9.29
CA VAL A 292 3.81 -9.51 -8.83
C VAL A 292 2.78 -10.57 -9.22
N GLU A 293 2.94 -11.23 -10.37
CA GLU A 293 2.09 -12.34 -10.79
C GLU A 293 2.17 -13.53 -9.81
N SER A 294 3.35 -13.80 -9.28
CA SER A 294 3.57 -14.92 -8.36
C SER A 294 3.24 -14.58 -6.90
N ALA A 295 3.48 -13.34 -6.45
CA ALA A 295 3.46 -12.98 -5.03
C ALA A 295 2.27 -12.12 -4.63
N ALA A 296 1.68 -11.34 -5.54
CA ALA A 296 0.65 -10.35 -5.24
C ALA A 296 -0.50 -10.33 -6.27
N SER A 297 -0.71 -11.43 -6.99
CA SER A 297 -1.93 -11.62 -7.78
C SER A 297 -3.13 -11.89 -6.88
N PRO A 298 -4.37 -11.64 -7.36
CA PRO A 298 -5.58 -11.96 -6.60
C PRO A 298 -5.62 -13.42 -6.13
N ALA A 299 -5.19 -14.36 -6.98
CA ALA A 299 -5.14 -15.79 -6.67
C ALA A 299 -4.14 -16.10 -5.54
N ALA A 300 -2.92 -15.56 -5.61
CA ALA A 300 -1.89 -15.79 -4.59
C ALA A 300 -2.31 -15.27 -3.20
N VAL A 301 -2.93 -14.09 -3.16
CA VAL A 301 -3.40 -13.49 -1.90
C VAL A 301 -4.65 -14.22 -1.38
N ALA A 302 -5.60 -14.60 -2.25
CA ALA A 302 -6.77 -15.38 -1.87
C ALA A 302 -6.35 -16.72 -1.22
N GLU A 303 -5.43 -17.45 -1.83
CA GLU A 303 -4.88 -18.70 -1.27
C GLU A 303 -4.23 -18.50 0.10
N ALA A 304 -3.54 -17.37 0.32
CA ALA A 304 -2.97 -17.05 1.63
C ALA A 304 -4.07 -16.84 2.70
N TYR A 305 -5.16 -16.16 2.35
CA TYR A 305 -6.32 -16.01 3.24
C TYR A 305 -7.05 -17.33 3.47
N GLU A 306 -7.22 -18.16 2.45
CA GLU A 306 -7.86 -19.50 2.59
C GLU A 306 -7.06 -20.36 3.57
N ARG A 307 -5.75 -20.48 3.39
CA ARG A 307 -4.87 -21.21 4.34
C ARG A 307 -4.98 -20.67 5.77
N LEU A 308 -5.05 -19.35 5.94
CA LEU A 308 -5.23 -18.75 7.25
C LEU A 308 -6.57 -19.15 7.88
N VAL A 309 -7.68 -18.98 7.15
CA VAL A 309 -9.03 -19.29 7.62
C VAL A 309 -9.16 -20.78 7.98
N GLU A 310 -8.67 -21.69 7.12
CA GLU A 310 -8.65 -23.13 7.42
C GLU A 310 -7.86 -23.45 8.69
N SER A 311 -6.71 -22.81 8.89
CA SER A 311 -5.90 -23.01 10.10
C SER A 311 -6.63 -22.57 11.38
N LEU A 312 -7.41 -21.49 11.29
CA LEU A 312 -8.25 -21.00 12.40
C LEU A 312 -9.45 -21.92 12.68
N ALA A 313 -10.07 -22.47 11.63
CA ALA A 313 -11.17 -23.41 11.76
C ALA A 313 -10.74 -24.71 12.47
N ARG A 314 -9.56 -25.24 12.14
CA ARG A 314 -9.00 -26.47 12.77
C ARG A 314 -8.66 -26.27 14.25
N ARG A 315 -8.22 -25.11 14.68
CA ARG A 315 -7.86 -24.81 16.09
C ARG A 315 -9.09 -24.73 17.02
N ARG A 316 -10.28 -24.48 16.52
CA ARG A 316 -11.51 -24.34 17.33
C ARG A 316 -11.99 -25.60 18.06
N PRO A 317 -11.92 -26.82 17.52
CA PRO A 317 -12.27 -28.04 18.24
C PRO A 317 -11.36 -28.29 19.44
N GLU A 318 -10.05 -28.08 19.30
CA GLU A 318 -9.03 -28.35 20.35
C GLU A 318 -9.16 -27.41 21.57
N ASP A 319 -9.49 -26.14 21.37
CA ASP A 319 -9.68 -25.17 22.46
C ASP A 319 -10.98 -25.45 23.26
N ARG A 320 -12.00 -26.07 22.66
CA ARG A 320 -13.21 -26.49 23.38
C ARG A 320 -12.94 -27.66 24.32
N HIS A 321 -12.13 -28.63 23.93
CA HIS A 321 -11.78 -29.78 24.77
C HIS A 321 -10.85 -29.39 25.93
N ARG A 322 -9.92 -28.44 25.73
CA ARG A 322 -9.07 -27.91 26.82
C ARG A 322 -9.83 -27.11 27.86
N ARG A 323 -10.87 -26.36 27.47
CA ARG A 323 -11.70 -25.60 28.42
C ARG A 323 -12.69 -26.47 29.21
N SER A 324 -13.20 -27.55 28.65
CA SER A 324 -14.05 -28.50 29.36
C SER A 324 -13.27 -29.38 30.35
N GLY A 325 -12.01 -29.70 30.07
CA GLY A 325 -11.12 -30.45 30.96
C GLY A 325 -10.53 -29.64 32.13
N ALA A 326 -10.54 -28.29 32.07
CA ALA A 326 -10.09 -27.42 33.15
C ALA A 326 -11.20 -27.01 34.13
N ALA A 327 -12.47 -27.27 33.82
CA ALA A 327 -13.63 -26.99 34.64
C ALA A 327 -14.05 -28.22 35.51
N SER A 328 -13.34 -29.35 35.37
CA SER A 328 -13.61 -30.60 36.09
C SER A 328 -12.43 -31.02 36.99
N ARG A 329 -11.62 -30.07 37.43
CA ARG A 329 -10.59 -30.29 38.49
C ARG A 329 -10.71 -29.26 39.55
#